data_eb24a98da991d2cd7aa39a60237216a7
#
_entry.id   eb24a98da991d2cd7aa39a60237216a7
#
_cell.length_a   1.000
_cell.length_b   1.000
_cell.length_c   1.000
_cell.angle_alpha   90.00
_cell.angle_beta   90.00
_cell.angle_gamma   90.00
#
_symmetry.space_group_name_H-M   'P 1'
#
loop_
_entity.id
_entity.type
_entity.pdbx_description
1 polymer ?
#
loop_
_entity_poly.entity_id
_entity_poly.type
_entity_poly.pdbx_seq_one_letter_code
_entity_poly.pdbx_strand_id
1 'polypeptide(L)'
;MLASMMRRLLLLLSVSLLLLSVTVGADEARPVYVEVTQMSDSEYLLKWKIPPVMSQGQEPAIELRQSNCRINKGAVAGKPAGLVGRKLYRCDSNTQADYQIELIYPSSNPALTSLIVFKPLSGDPVQVFSGPEETLVTLSLVTSPAAVAKQYTVAGIEHILIGTDHLLFVLCLMMIAGSFKRLVLTVTGFTVAHSITLSLATLDIFRLPTELVEILIALSI
;
A
#
# COMPACT_ATOMS: atom_id res chain seq x y z
N MET A 1 17.73 -45.19 23.00
CA MET A 1 16.29 -45.00 23.23
C MET A 1 15.90 -43.51 23.36
N LEU A 2 16.57 -42.72 24.19
CA LEU A 2 16.24 -41.30 24.41
C LEU A 2 16.30 -40.44 23.12
N ALA A 3 17.36 -40.58 22.31
CA ALA A 3 17.54 -39.83 21.07
C ALA A 3 16.46 -40.14 20.02
N SER A 4 16.01 -41.38 19.90
CA SER A 4 14.93 -41.73 18.97
C SER A 4 13.56 -41.24 19.43
N MET A 5 13.36 -41.17 20.75
CA MET A 5 12.12 -40.63 21.34
C MET A 5 12.06 -39.11 21.16
N MET A 6 13.18 -38.42 21.34
CA MET A 6 13.30 -36.97 21.12
C MET A 6 13.09 -36.60 19.65
N ARG A 7 13.63 -37.38 18.70
CA ARG A 7 13.41 -37.18 17.27
C ARG A 7 11.95 -37.38 16.86
N ARG A 8 11.26 -38.37 17.44
CA ARG A 8 9.82 -38.60 17.21
C ARG A 8 8.98 -37.47 17.81
N LEU A 9 9.35 -36.97 18.98
CA LEU A 9 8.67 -35.85 19.63
C LEU A 9 8.82 -34.57 18.78
N LEU A 10 10.00 -34.28 18.27
CA LEU A 10 10.27 -33.13 17.38
C LEU A 10 9.50 -33.26 16.05
N LEU A 11 9.44 -34.46 15.49
CA LEU A 11 8.62 -34.69 14.26
C LEU A 11 7.13 -34.52 14.53
N LEU A 12 6.60 -34.99 15.65
CA LEU A 12 5.20 -34.79 16.02
C LEU A 12 4.90 -33.32 16.29
N LEU A 13 5.82 -32.60 16.92
CA LEU A 13 5.68 -31.15 17.15
C LEU A 13 5.69 -30.35 15.85
N SER A 14 6.60 -30.69 14.91
CA SER A 14 6.66 -30.04 13.60
C SER A 14 5.43 -30.33 12.74
N VAL A 15 4.91 -31.56 12.76
CA VAL A 15 3.67 -31.93 12.07
C VAL A 15 2.47 -31.23 12.73
N SER A 16 2.42 -31.13 14.06
CA SER A 16 1.37 -30.41 14.78
C SER A 16 1.40 -28.89 14.47
N LEU A 17 2.59 -28.29 14.35
CA LEU A 17 2.74 -26.89 13.94
C LEU A 17 2.29 -26.65 12.50
N LEU A 18 2.57 -27.58 11.58
CA LEU A 18 2.11 -27.54 10.18
C LEU A 18 0.60 -27.71 10.05
N LEU A 19 -0.05 -28.44 10.97
CA LEU A 19 -1.51 -28.61 10.99
C LEU A 19 -2.25 -27.42 11.63
N LEU A 20 -1.54 -26.55 12.36
CA LEU A 20 -2.03 -25.28 12.89
C LEU A 20 -1.86 -24.13 11.87
N SER A 21 -2.03 -24.44 10.58
CA SER A 21 -2.08 -23.41 9.53
C SER A 21 -3.27 -22.49 9.78
N VAL A 22 -3.09 -21.49 10.62
CA VAL A 22 -3.91 -20.30 10.63
C VAL A 22 -3.79 -19.72 9.22
N THR A 23 -4.91 -19.39 8.58
CA THR A 23 -4.89 -18.63 7.34
C THR A 23 -4.17 -17.31 7.62
N VAL A 24 -2.86 -17.30 7.37
CA VAL A 24 -2.07 -16.08 7.36
C VAL A 24 -2.55 -15.33 6.13
N GLY A 25 -3.37 -14.30 6.33
CA GLY A 25 -3.63 -13.35 5.28
C GLY A 25 -2.31 -12.67 4.93
N ALA A 26 -1.83 -12.87 3.71
CA ALA A 26 -0.69 -12.10 3.23
C ALA A 26 -1.01 -10.62 3.37
N ASP A 27 -0.04 -9.83 3.89
CA ASP A 27 -0.20 -8.39 4.02
C ASP A 27 -0.45 -7.80 2.62
N GLU A 28 -1.65 -7.27 2.39
CA GLU A 28 -2.02 -6.67 1.12
C GLU A 28 -1.38 -5.28 1.03
N ALA A 29 -0.18 -5.24 0.49
CA ALA A 29 0.59 -4.01 0.33
C ALA A 29 0.01 -3.02 -0.70
N ARG A 30 -1.08 -3.38 -1.41
CA ARG A 30 -1.70 -2.48 -2.39
C ARG A 30 -2.47 -1.36 -1.70
N PRO A 31 -2.10 -0.08 -1.92
CA PRO A 31 -2.81 1.05 -1.32
C PRO A 31 -4.19 1.24 -1.95
N VAL A 32 -5.06 1.95 -1.25
CA VAL A 32 -6.22 2.58 -1.86
C VAL A 32 -5.69 3.62 -2.86
N TYR A 33 -5.95 3.40 -4.14
CA TYR A 33 -5.51 4.31 -5.19
C TYR A 33 -6.62 5.34 -5.48
N VAL A 34 -6.27 6.62 -5.42
CA VAL A 34 -7.18 7.73 -5.74
C VAL A 34 -6.51 8.64 -6.76
N GLU A 35 -7.19 8.91 -7.86
CA GLU A 35 -6.73 9.80 -8.90
C GLU A 35 -7.69 10.98 -9.04
N VAL A 36 -7.17 12.19 -8.92
CA VAL A 36 -7.90 13.43 -9.22
C VAL A 36 -7.31 14.03 -10.47
N THR A 37 -8.09 14.07 -11.55
CA THR A 37 -7.68 14.67 -12.81
C THR A 37 -8.43 15.97 -13.03
N GLN A 38 -7.72 17.06 -13.18
CA GLN A 38 -8.30 18.34 -13.59
C GLN A 38 -8.63 18.28 -15.09
N MET A 39 -9.92 18.33 -15.41
CA MET A 39 -10.43 18.26 -16.79
C MET A 39 -10.54 19.63 -17.45
N SER A 40 -10.84 20.65 -16.63
CA SER A 40 -10.90 22.08 -17.00
C SER A 40 -10.62 22.92 -15.77
N ASP A 41 -10.67 24.26 -15.91
CA ASP A 41 -10.49 25.19 -14.78
C ASP A 41 -11.50 24.98 -13.65
N SER A 42 -12.65 24.38 -13.95
CA SER A 42 -13.73 24.17 -12.98
C SER A 42 -14.19 22.73 -12.83
N GLU A 43 -13.63 21.78 -13.59
CA GLU A 43 -14.09 20.39 -13.55
C GLU A 43 -12.95 19.43 -13.16
N TYR A 44 -13.23 18.55 -12.17
CA TYR A 44 -12.30 17.58 -11.60
C TYR A 44 -12.92 16.20 -11.61
N LEU A 45 -12.22 15.25 -12.22
CA LEU A 45 -12.62 13.85 -12.26
C LEU A 45 -11.87 13.08 -11.15
N LEU A 46 -12.60 12.65 -10.14
CA LEU A 46 -12.12 11.78 -9.08
C LEU A 46 -12.36 10.33 -9.48
N LYS A 47 -11.31 9.52 -9.52
CA LYS A 47 -11.37 8.06 -9.72
C LYS A 47 -10.71 7.36 -8.56
N TRP A 48 -11.17 6.16 -8.23
CA TRP A 48 -10.53 5.36 -7.19
C TRP A 48 -10.55 3.88 -7.54
N LYS A 49 -9.59 3.18 -6.94
CA LYS A 49 -9.50 1.72 -6.92
C LYS A 49 -9.12 1.28 -5.53
N ILE A 50 -9.96 0.46 -4.92
CA ILE A 50 -9.77 -0.10 -3.59
C ILE A 50 -9.30 -1.54 -3.74
N PRO A 51 -8.27 -2.01 -3.00
CA PRO A 51 -7.84 -3.40 -3.06
C PRO A 51 -8.95 -4.35 -2.57
N PRO A 52 -9.04 -5.58 -3.13
CA PRO A 52 -10.13 -6.50 -2.86
C PRO A 52 -10.03 -7.23 -1.51
N VAL A 53 -9.25 -6.72 -0.59
CA VAL A 53 -9.05 -7.27 0.77
C VAL A 53 -10.16 -6.89 1.74
N MET A 54 -11.02 -5.95 1.36
CA MET A 54 -12.10 -5.48 2.22
C MET A 54 -13.35 -6.33 2.05
N SER A 55 -14.04 -6.59 3.16
CA SER A 55 -15.36 -7.21 3.12
C SER A 55 -16.36 -6.29 2.42
N GLN A 56 -17.33 -6.86 1.71
CA GLN A 56 -18.36 -6.09 1.04
C GLN A 56 -19.09 -5.16 2.01
N GLY A 57 -19.20 -3.89 1.65
CA GLY A 57 -19.87 -2.87 2.47
C GLY A 57 -18.96 -2.21 3.50
N GLN A 58 -17.69 -2.58 3.58
CA GLN A 58 -16.68 -1.95 4.43
C GLN A 58 -15.76 -1.00 3.64
N GLU A 59 -15.97 -0.90 2.33
CA GLU A 59 -15.18 -0.05 1.45
C GLU A 59 -15.36 1.42 1.82
N PRO A 60 -14.27 2.23 1.83
CA PRO A 60 -14.37 3.65 2.11
C PRO A 60 -15.12 4.40 1.00
N ALA A 61 -15.95 5.33 1.40
CA ALA A 61 -16.43 6.37 0.50
C ALA A 61 -15.32 7.40 0.30
N ILE A 62 -15.05 7.77 -0.96
CA ILE A 62 -13.98 8.71 -1.30
C ILE A 62 -14.62 9.99 -1.79
N GLU A 63 -14.26 11.11 -1.15
CA GLU A 63 -14.82 12.42 -1.42
C GLU A 63 -13.76 13.51 -1.55
N LEU A 64 -14.00 14.44 -2.46
CA LEU A 64 -13.25 15.69 -2.55
C LEU A 64 -13.89 16.69 -1.58
N ARG A 65 -13.17 17.02 -0.51
CA ARG A 65 -13.57 18.01 0.51
C ARG A 65 -13.10 19.40 0.11
N GLN A 66 -14.00 20.15 -0.47
CA GLN A 66 -13.77 21.56 -0.76
C GLN A 66 -15.10 22.32 -0.78
N SER A 67 -15.15 23.44 -0.08
CA SER A 67 -16.40 24.19 0.13
C SER A 67 -17.03 24.74 -1.15
N ASN A 68 -16.23 24.95 -2.20
CA ASN A 68 -16.63 25.48 -3.50
C ASN A 68 -16.83 24.41 -4.57
N CYS A 69 -16.75 23.12 -4.23
CA CYS A 69 -16.95 22.01 -5.16
C CYS A 69 -18.29 21.32 -4.93
N ARG A 70 -18.97 20.99 -6.01
CA ARG A 70 -20.24 20.25 -5.99
C ARG A 70 -20.16 19.04 -6.91
N ILE A 71 -20.73 17.91 -6.45
CA ILE A 71 -20.82 16.70 -7.27
C ILE A 71 -21.79 16.93 -8.41
N ASN A 72 -21.36 16.67 -9.63
CA ASN A 72 -22.25 16.60 -10.78
C ASN A 72 -22.99 15.24 -10.76
N LYS A 73 -24.24 15.25 -10.30
CA LYS A 73 -25.04 14.03 -10.09
C LYS A 73 -25.29 13.21 -11.36
N GLY A 74 -25.15 13.80 -12.56
CA GLY A 74 -25.29 13.10 -13.84
C GLY A 74 -24.08 12.26 -14.26
N ALA A 75 -22.93 12.43 -13.60
CA ALA A 75 -21.65 11.82 -14.01
C ALA A 75 -21.09 10.85 -12.97
N VAL A 76 -21.89 10.43 -11.99
CA VAL A 76 -21.51 9.42 -11.02
C VAL A 76 -21.67 8.04 -11.65
N ALA A 77 -20.56 7.35 -11.92
CA ALA A 77 -20.58 5.96 -12.35
C ALA A 77 -19.91 5.08 -11.28
N GLY A 78 -20.54 3.99 -10.96
CA GLY A 78 -20.17 3.09 -9.86
C GLY A 78 -21.03 3.30 -8.61
N LYS A 79 -20.95 2.37 -7.66
CA LYS A 79 -21.57 2.55 -6.35
C LYS A 79 -20.75 3.57 -5.55
N PRO A 80 -21.36 4.41 -4.68
CA PRO A 80 -20.64 5.37 -3.84
C PRO A 80 -19.54 4.74 -2.99
N ALA A 81 -19.75 3.52 -2.54
CA ALA A 81 -18.77 2.62 -1.96
C ALA A 81 -18.65 1.40 -2.87
N GLY A 82 -17.47 1.14 -3.39
CA GLY A 82 -17.20 0.03 -4.29
C GLY A 82 -15.72 0.00 -4.67
N LEU A 83 -15.22 -1.17 -5.08
CA LEU A 83 -13.81 -1.39 -5.38
C LEU A 83 -13.27 -0.45 -6.47
N VAL A 84 -14.12 0.00 -7.38
CA VAL A 84 -13.75 0.94 -8.44
C VAL A 84 -14.90 1.93 -8.64
N GLY A 85 -14.58 3.21 -8.73
CA GLY A 85 -15.60 4.21 -8.99
C GLY A 85 -15.03 5.52 -9.54
N ARG A 86 -15.94 6.42 -9.92
CA ARG A 86 -15.61 7.76 -10.37
C ARG A 86 -16.71 8.75 -9.98
N LYS A 87 -16.29 9.97 -9.68
CA LYS A 87 -17.18 11.12 -9.45
C LYS A 87 -16.65 12.33 -10.23
N LEU A 88 -17.53 13.11 -10.81
CA LEU A 88 -17.19 14.38 -11.43
C LEU A 88 -17.60 15.51 -10.49
N TYR A 89 -16.67 16.39 -10.18
CA TYR A 89 -16.88 17.57 -9.37
C TYR A 89 -16.80 18.82 -10.25
N ARG A 90 -17.65 19.78 -9.96
CA ARG A 90 -17.54 21.13 -10.49
C ARG A 90 -17.23 22.08 -9.35
N CYS A 91 -16.12 22.81 -9.47
CA CYS A 91 -15.63 23.75 -8.47
C CYS A 91 -15.64 25.16 -9.04
N ASP A 92 -15.93 26.16 -8.21
CA ASP A 92 -15.85 27.56 -8.66
C ASP A 92 -14.35 27.93 -8.80
N SER A 93 -14.01 28.60 -9.93
CA SER A 93 -12.65 28.78 -10.45
C SER A 93 -11.73 29.72 -9.64
N ASN A 94 -12.07 30.10 -8.41
CA ASN A 94 -11.39 31.17 -7.70
C ASN A 94 -10.59 30.74 -6.48
N THR A 95 -10.11 29.50 -6.39
CA THR A 95 -9.41 29.04 -5.20
C THR A 95 -8.14 28.29 -5.55
N GLN A 96 -7.02 28.92 -5.31
CA GLN A 96 -5.69 28.32 -5.14
C GLN A 96 -5.60 27.61 -3.76
N ALA A 97 -6.67 26.91 -3.38
CA ALA A 97 -6.73 26.18 -2.12
C ALA A 97 -6.22 24.75 -2.31
N ASP A 98 -5.50 24.24 -1.33
CA ASP A 98 -5.10 22.84 -1.28
C ASP A 98 -6.35 21.96 -1.37
N TYR A 99 -6.32 20.97 -2.27
CA TYR A 99 -7.39 19.99 -2.40
C TYR A 99 -7.29 18.98 -1.26
N GLN A 100 -8.41 18.68 -0.61
CA GLN A 100 -8.47 17.66 0.44
C GLN A 100 -9.28 16.47 -0.05
N ILE A 101 -8.71 15.28 0.08
CA ILE A 101 -9.38 14.01 -0.19
C ILE A 101 -9.68 13.35 1.14
N GLU A 102 -10.95 13.00 1.33
CA GLU A 102 -11.38 12.28 2.52
C GLU A 102 -11.76 10.85 2.16
N LEU A 103 -11.22 9.90 2.94
CA LEU A 103 -11.55 8.48 2.90
C LEU A 103 -12.44 8.16 4.11
N ILE A 104 -13.72 7.97 3.87
CA ILE A 104 -14.72 7.73 4.93
C ILE A 104 -14.97 6.24 5.05
N TYR A 105 -14.40 5.61 6.06
CA TYR A 105 -14.61 4.19 6.34
C TYR A 105 -15.88 3.99 7.15
N PRO A 106 -16.76 3.01 6.80
CA PRO A 106 -17.97 2.70 7.58
C PRO A 106 -17.67 2.25 9.01
N SER A 107 -16.51 1.63 9.20
CA SER A 107 -15.98 1.19 10.51
C SER A 107 -14.58 1.79 10.70
N SER A 108 -13.57 0.98 10.96
CA SER A 108 -12.18 1.39 11.01
C SER A 108 -11.45 1.07 9.71
N ASN A 109 -10.38 1.82 9.41
CA ASN A 109 -9.45 1.44 8.35
C ASN A 109 -8.72 0.14 8.77
N PRO A 110 -8.73 -0.93 7.94
CA PRO A 110 -8.00 -2.18 8.21
C PRO A 110 -6.50 -2.05 7.89
N ALA A 111 -5.86 -0.96 8.33
CA ALA A 111 -4.45 -0.65 8.09
C ALA A 111 -4.07 -0.41 6.62
N LEU A 112 -5.02 -0.07 5.76
CA LEU A 112 -4.73 0.25 4.36
C LEU A 112 -4.12 1.65 4.23
N THR A 113 -2.99 1.72 3.56
CA THR A 113 -2.38 2.96 3.10
C THR A 113 -3.13 3.52 1.89
N SER A 114 -2.95 4.79 1.58
CA SER A 114 -3.54 5.41 0.39
C SER A 114 -2.49 6.12 -0.47
N LEU A 115 -2.66 5.99 -1.78
CA LEU A 115 -1.86 6.70 -2.78
C LEU A 115 -2.80 7.62 -3.56
N ILE A 116 -2.62 8.92 -3.38
CA ILE A 116 -3.42 9.93 -4.04
C ILE A 116 -2.58 10.63 -5.09
N VAL A 117 -3.08 10.66 -6.32
CA VAL A 117 -2.42 11.24 -7.48
C VAL A 117 -3.27 12.40 -8.00
N PHE A 118 -2.72 13.60 -8.03
CA PHE A 118 -3.34 14.76 -8.65
C PHE A 118 -2.69 15.03 -10.01
N LYS A 119 -3.50 15.09 -11.06
CA LYS A 119 -3.09 15.40 -12.43
C LYS A 119 -3.64 16.77 -12.81
N PRO A 120 -2.82 17.85 -12.76
CA PRO A 120 -3.25 19.18 -13.17
C PRO A 120 -3.41 19.25 -14.70
N LEU A 121 -4.08 20.31 -15.19
CA LEU A 121 -4.17 20.60 -16.62
C LEU A 121 -2.79 20.89 -17.24
N SER A 122 -1.89 21.49 -16.46
CA SER A 122 -0.54 21.81 -16.87
C SER A 122 0.42 21.58 -15.69
N GLY A 123 1.60 21.04 -15.96
CA GLY A 123 2.60 20.67 -14.95
C GLY A 123 2.64 19.17 -14.68
N ASP A 124 3.50 18.79 -13.75
CA ASP A 124 3.72 17.39 -13.40
C ASP A 124 2.67 16.88 -12.41
N PRO A 125 2.30 15.59 -12.48
CA PRO A 125 1.43 14.98 -11.49
C PRO A 125 2.04 15.04 -10.08
N VAL A 126 1.21 15.41 -9.10
CA VAL A 126 1.58 15.39 -7.68
C VAL A 126 1.09 14.11 -7.05
N GLN A 127 1.94 13.43 -6.29
CA GLN A 127 1.60 12.20 -5.58
C GLN A 127 1.77 12.41 -4.08
N VAL A 128 0.80 11.94 -3.32
CA VAL A 128 0.83 11.92 -1.86
C VAL A 128 0.54 10.49 -1.40
N PHE A 129 1.46 9.96 -0.64
CA PHE A 129 1.27 8.67 0.04
C PHE A 129 0.89 8.94 1.50
N SER A 130 -0.17 8.30 1.97
CA SER A 130 -0.70 8.52 3.31
C SER A 130 -0.83 7.20 4.05
N GLY A 131 -0.48 7.22 5.33
CA GLY A 131 -0.61 6.07 6.23
C GLY A 131 -2.07 5.73 6.56
N PRO A 132 -2.31 4.58 7.21
CA PRO A 132 -3.66 4.11 7.51
C PRO A 132 -4.42 4.99 8.53
N GLU A 133 -3.71 5.74 9.36
CA GLU A 133 -4.30 6.64 10.37
C GLU A 133 -4.83 7.94 9.75
N GLU A 134 -4.34 8.29 8.55
CA GLU A 134 -4.65 9.55 7.90
C GLU A 134 -5.79 9.38 6.89
N THR A 135 -7.00 9.70 7.30
CA THR A 135 -8.20 9.61 6.47
C THR A 135 -8.53 10.88 5.70
N LEU A 136 -7.93 12.02 6.07
CA LEU A 136 -8.06 13.30 5.39
C LEU A 136 -6.68 13.72 4.85
N VAL A 137 -6.50 13.61 3.56
CA VAL A 137 -5.22 13.87 2.89
C VAL A 137 -5.27 15.19 2.13
N THR A 138 -4.34 16.09 2.44
CA THR A 138 -4.23 17.39 1.76
C THR A 138 -3.23 17.29 0.61
N LEU A 139 -3.69 17.64 -0.58
CA LEU A 139 -2.87 17.71 -1.79
C LEU A 139 -2.24 19.10 -1.89
N SER A 140 -1.02 19.25 -1.36
CA SER A 140 -0.24 20.46 -1.57
C SER A 140 0.29 20.50 -3.00
N LEU A 141 -0.10 21.47 -3.79
CA LEU A 141 0.31 21.63 -5.19
C LEU A 141 1.80 21.97 -5.36
N VAL A 142 2.49 22.28 -4.26
CA VAL A 142 3.93 22.58 -4.25
C VAL A 142 4.66 21.49 -3.47
N THR A 143 5.19 20.51 -4.19
CA THR A 143 6.04 19.47 -3.60
C THR A 143 7.50 19.70 -3.97
N SER A 144 8.38 19.82 -2.96
CA SER A 144 9.82 19.79 -3.21
C SER A 144 10.32 18.34 -3.29
N PRO A 145 11.34 18.02 -4.12
CA PRO A 145 11.92 16.69 -4.16
C PRO A 145 12.38 16.17 -2.81
N ALA A 146 12.83 17.05 -1.92
CA ALA A 146 13.21 16.71 -0.55
C ALA A 146 12.01 16.31 0.31
N ALA A 147 10.86 16.97 0.16
CA ALA A 147 9.64 16.61 0.86
C ALA A 147 9.14 15.22 0.41
N VAL A 148 9.16 14.95 -0.89
CA VAL A 148 8.82 13.65 -1.46
C VAL A 148 9.76 12.55 -0.93
N ALA A 149 11.07 12.77 -0.97
CA ALA A 149 12.06 11.82 -0.45
C ALA A 149 11.84 11.53 1.04
N LYS A 150 11.57 12.57 1.85
CA LYS A 150 11.25 12.40 3.27
C LYS A 150 9.98 11.56 3.47
N GLN A 151 8.91 11.85 2.74
CA GLN A 151 7.63 11.13 2.84
C GLN A 151 7.82 9.64 2.55
N TYR A 152 8.47 9.29 1.44
CA TYR A 152 8.72 7.88 1.09
C TYR A 152 9.67 7.19 2.07
N THR A 153 10.65 7.91 2.62
CA THR A 153 11.55 7.37 3.63
C THR A 153 10.80 7.02 4.92
N VAL A 154 9.95 7.93 5.41
CA VAL A 154 9.14 7.69 6.62
C VAL A 154 8.17 6.54 6.37
N ALA A 155 7.44 6.55 5.27
CA ALA A 155 6.51 5.48 4.91
C ALA A 155 7.21 4.11 4.80
N GLY A 156 8.42 4.06 4.22
CA GLY A 156 9.21 2.84 4.14
C GLY A 156 9.68 2.32 5.51
N ILE A 157 10.07 3.21 6.41
CA ILE A 157 10.44 2.84 7.78
C ILE A 157 9.23 2.28 8.53
N GLU A 158 8.09 2.95 8.47
CA GLU A 158 6.85 2.52 9.11
C GLU A 158 6.40 1.16 8.57
N HIS A 159 6.43 0.97 7.25
CA HIS A 159 6.09 -0.31 6.61
C HIS A 159 6.95 -1.47 7.14
N ILE A 160 8.28 -1.28 7.25
CA ILE A 160 9.17 -2.31 7.78
C ILE A 160 8.90 -2.59 9.26
N LEU A 161 8.64 -1.55 10.08
CA LEU A 161 8.44 -1.70 11.51
C LEU A 161 7.06 -2.30 11.86
N ILE A 162 6.05 -2.05 11.06
CA ILE A 162 4.70 -2.59 11.25
C ILE A 162 4.62 -4.02 10.68
N GLY A 163 5.35 -4.32 9.61
CA GLY A 163 5.39 -5.65 8.98
C GLY A 163 6.06 -6.69 9.87
N THR A 164 5.27 -7.51 10.58
CA THR A 164 5.78 -8.60 11.43
C THR A 164 6.65 -9.58 10.65
N ASP A 165 6.30 -9.84 9.40
CA ASP A 165 7.02 -10.75 8.49
C ASP A 165 8.41 -10.21 8.15
N HIS A 166 8.54 -8.91 7.91
CA HIS A 166 9.82 -8.25 7.70
C HIS A 166 10.71 -8.32 8.92
N LEU A 167 10.15 -8.10 10.12
CA LEU A 167 10.91 -8.19 11.37
C LEU A 167 11.38 -9.61 11.66
N LEU A 168 10.52 -10.61 11.44
CA LEU A 168 10.86 -12.02 11.59
C LEU A 168 11.92 -12.44 10.56
N PHE A 169 11.81 -12.00 9.32
CA PHE A 169 12.80 -12.27 8.28
C PHE A 169 14.18 -11.70 8.66
N VAL A 170 14.25 -10.43 9.09
CA VAL A 170 15.50 -9.81 9.54
C VAL A 170 16.06 -10.53 10.75
N LEU A 171 15.21 -10.95 11.71
CA LEU A 171 15.63 -11.73 12.87
C LEU A 171 16.24 -13.06 12.46
N CYS A 172 15.64 -13.80 11.54
CA CYS A 172 16.20 -15.03 10.99
C CYS A 172 17.57 -14.80 10.32
N LEU A 173 17.67 -13.73 9.52
CA LEU A 173 18.95 -13.36 8.91
C LEU A 173 20.02 -13.03 9.96
N MET A 174 19.66 -12.36 11.06
CA MET A 174 20.59 -12.09 12.16
C MET A 174 21.13 -13.38 12.78
N MET A 175 20.27 -14.38 12.97
CA MET A 175 20.67 -15.67 13.54
C MET A 175 21.61 -16.45 12.61
N ILE A 176 21.40 -16.37 11.29
CA ILE A 176 22.17 -17.10 10.28
C ILE A 176 23.50 -16.41 9.96
N ALA A 177 23.53 -15.07 9.92
CA ALA A 177 24.67 -14.30 9.42
C ALA A 177 25.96 -14.47 10.27
N GLY A 178 25.84 -14.77 11.56
CA GLY A 178 26.97 -15.01 12.47
C GLY A 178 27.91 -13.80 12.69
N SER A 179 27.78 -12.72 11.90
CA SER A 179 28.51 -11.46 12.09
C SER A 179 27.74 -10.27 11.50
N PHE A 180 27.89 -9.11 12.14
CA PHE A 180 27.21 -7.87 11.71
C PHE A 180 27.55 -7.46 10.27
N LYS A 181 28.83 -7.62 9.86
CA LYS A 181 29.25 -7.31 8.48
C LYS A 181 28.53 -8.18 7.45
N ARG A 182 28.37 -9.47 7.70
CA ARG A 182 27.64 -10.39 6.82
C ARG A 182 26.17 -10.05 6.77
N LEU A 183 25.58 -9.72 7.93
CA LEU A 183 24.19 -9.30 8.01
C LEU A 183 23.93 -8.07 7.11
N VAL A 184 24.73 -7.00 7.27
CA VAL A 184 24.60 -5.78 6.45
C VAL A 184 24.75 -6.09 4.96
N LEU A 185 25.72 -6.91 4.59
CA LEU A 185 25.94 -7.28 3.17
C LEU A 185 24.74 -8.06 2.61
N THR A 186 24.20 -9.00 3.38
CA THR A 186 23.05 -9.83 2.95
C THR A 186 21.79 -8.97 2.83
N VAL A 187 21.48 -8.13 3.82
CA VAL A 187 20.34 -7.22 3.78
C VAL A 187 20.45 -6.24 2.61
N THR A 188 21.63 -5.65 2.40
CA THR A 188 21.85 -4.74 1.27
C THR A 188 21.67 -5.45 -0.07
N GLY A 189 22.25 -6.64 -0.23
CA GLY A 189 22.09 -7.44 -1.45
C GLY A 189 20.62 -7.77 -1.74
N PHE A 190 19.89 -8.20 -0.70
CA PHE A 190 18.45 -8.47 -0.80
C PHE A 190 17.67 -7.21 -1.21
N THR A 191 17.92 -6.07 -0.54
CA THR A 191 17.22 -4.81 -0.83
C THR A 191 17.46 -4.34 -2.26
N VAL A 192 18.71 -4.43 -2.76
CA VAL A 192 19.01 -4.07 -4.15
C VAL A 192 18.30 -4.99 -5.13
N ALA A 193 18.35 -6.30 -4.92
CA ALA A 193 17.66 -7.27 -5.78
C ALA A 193 16.15 -7.04 -5.79
N HIS A 194 15.55 -6.83 -4.60
CA HIS A 194 14.13 -6.53 -4.46
C HIS A 194 13.74 -5.22 -5.16
N SER A 195 14.53 -4.17 -5.03
CA SER A 195 14.28 -2.88 -5.71
C SER A 195 14.30 -3.03 -7.23
N ILE A 196 15.21 -3.83 -7.78
CA ILE A 196 15.26 -4.11 -9.22
C ILE A 196 14.01 -4.86 -9.66
N THR A 197 13.63 -5.94 -8.97
CA THR A 197 12.46 -6.75 -9.32
C THR A 197 11.16 -5.96 -9.20
N LEU A 198 11.03 -5.13 -8.15
CA LEU A 198 9.89 -4.25 -7.97
C LEU A 198 9.81 -3.20 -9.10
N SER A 199 10.93 -2.61 -9.51
CA SER A 199 10.98 -1.67 -10.63
C SER A 199 10.56 -2.32 -11.95
N LEU A 200 11.02 -3.53 -12.22
CA LEU A 200 10.61 -4.29 -13.41
C LEU A 200 9.12 -4.63 -13.40
N ALA A 201 8.56 -4.95 -12.24
CA ALA A 201 7.14 -5.24 -12.07
C ALA A 201 6.28 -3.97 -12.24
N THR A 202 6.70 -2.84 -11.68
CA THR A 202 5.97 -1.56 -11.78
C THR A 202 6.00 -0.97 -13.19
N LEU A 203 7.08 -1.19 -13.94
CA LEU A 203 7.20 -0.80 -15.34
C LEU A 203 6.49 -1.76 -16.31
N ASP A 204 5.82 -2.77 -15.78
CA ASP A 204 5.11 -3.80 -16.56
C ASP A 204 6.00 -4.59 -17.55
N ILE A 205 7.32 -4.61 -17.28
CA ILE A 205 8.29 -5.35 -18.10
C ILE A 205 8.20 -6.84 -17.80
N PHE A 206 7.95 -7.19 -16.53
CA PHE A 206 7.87 -8.57 -16.07
C PHE A 206 6.90 -8.70 -14.90
N ARG A 207 5.86 -9.53 -15.06
CA ARG A 207 4.88 -9.84 -14.01
C ARG A 207 4.85 -11.33 -13.74
N LEU A 208 5.11 -11.70 -12.49
CA LEU A 208 4.86 -13.05 -11.99
C LEU A 208 3.56 -13.07 -11.17
N PRO A 209 2.80 -14.18 -11.19
CA PRO A 209 1.72 -14.40 -10.25
C PRO A 209 2.25 -14.32 -8.82
N THR A 210 1.54 -13.60 -7.95
CA THR A 210 1.97 -13.33 -6.57
C THR A 210 2.20 -14.63 -5.79
N GLU A 211 1.32 -15.62 -5.99
CA GLU A 211 1.40 -16.93 -5.35
C GLU A 211 2.71 -17.67 -5.69
N LEU A 212 3.20 -17.54 -6.91
CA LEU A 212 4.44 -18.17 -7.35
C LEU A 212 5.66 -17.47 -6.71
N VAL A 213 5.61 -16.16 -6.58
CA VAL A 213 6.66 -15.37 -5.91
C VAL A 213 6.74 -15.74 -4.43
N GLU A 214 5.62 -15.83 -3.73
CA GLU A 214 5.55 -16.22 -2.31
C GLU A 214 6.12 -17.63 -2.07
N ILE A 215 5.77 -18.60 -2.94
CA ILE A 215 6.33 -19.95 -2.87
C ILE A 215 7.85 -19.93 -3.06
N LEU A 216 8.36 -19.16 -4.01
CA LEU A 216 9.79 -19.06 -4.27
C LEU A 216 10.55 -18.40 -3.12
N ILE A 217 9.97 -17.38 -2.49
CA ILE A 217 10.53 -16.74 -1.28
C ILE A 217 10.58 -17.76 -0.14
N ALA A 218 9.47 -18.47 0.12
CA ALA A 218 9.41 -19.47 1.18
C ALA A 218 10.40 -20.61 0.96
N LEU A 219 10.69 -21.02 -0.28
CA LEU A 219 11.67 -22.03 -0.62
C LEU A 219 13.13 -21.54 -0.51
N SER A 220 13.35 -20.22 -0.54
CA SER A 220 14.69 -19.63 -0.47
C SER A 220 15.22 -19.50 0.96
N ILE A 221 14.38 -19.66 1.97
CA ILE A 221 14.67 -19.58 3.40
C ILE A 221 14.86 -21.00 3.97
#